data_0dcc13c3b366ad394a894914a999d27a
#
_entry.id   0dcc13c3b366ad394a894914a999d27a
#
_cell.length_a   1.000
_cell.length_b   1.000
_cell.length_c   1.000
_cell.angle_alpha   90.00
_cell.angle_beta   90.00
_cell.angle_gamma   90.00
#
_symmetry.space_group_name_H-M   'P 1'
#
loop_
_entity.id
_entity.type
_entity.pdbx_description
1 polymer ?
#
loop_
_entity_poly.entity_id
_entity_poly.type
_entity_poly.pdbx_seq_one_letter_code
_entity_poly.pdbx_strand_id
1 'polypeptide(L)'
;IYNYAANEKLQKARTVFPLSYIKDGEQQFIEEKNWEHDHLFTKENYYTLLYDKEEDMDFEKNPSLDTVSVEWIYLDTHEIRQYHFQRKNGLWMLTTIEQHSTLEAPYEDFLEFFYKFANDSIFQREHVARPLKFVTSDPDDEFQILETTLEVDQWFAFKPLLPLHKMTN
;
A
#
# COMPACT_ATOMS: atom_id res chain seq x y z
N ILE A 1 -0.01 -11.08 7.73
CA ILE A 1 1.19 -10.44 7.12
C ILE A 1 2.08 -9.81 8.18
N TYR A 2 1.55 -9.11 9.20
CA TYR A 2 2.37 -8.45 10.23
C TYR A 2 3.41 -9.39 10.87
N ASN A 3 3.00 -10.56 11.36
CA ASN A 3 3.92 -11.52 11.97
C ASN A 3 4.98 -12.03 10.97
N TYR A 4 4.61 -12.17 9.71
CA TYR A 4 5.54 -12.52 8.62
C TYR A 4 6.62 -11.44 8.45
N ALA A 5 6.24 -10.17 8.42
CA ALA A 5 7.15 -9.07 8.26
C ALA A 5 8.03 -8.79 9.49
N ALA A 6 7.48 -9.00 10.71
CA ALA A 6 8.17 -8.68 11.96
C ALA A 6 9.14 -9.76 12.44
N ASN A 7 9.03 -11.01 11.97
CA ASN A 7 9.79 -12.15 12.47
C ASN A 7 10.58 -12.85 11.36
N GLU A 8 11.90 -12.67 11.36
CA GLU A 8 12.81 -13.23 10.37
C GLU A 8 12.69 -14.75 10.20
N LYS A 9 12.65 -15.50 11.32
CA LYS A 9 12.54 -16.97 11.29
C LYS A 9 11.21 -17.41 10.70
N LEU A 10 10.13 -16.73 11.08
CA LEU A 10 8.81 -17.01 10.54
C LEU A 10 8.75 -16.65 9.06
N GLN A 11 9.30 -15.52 8.67
CA GLN A 11 9.38 -15.10 7.28
C GLN A 11 10.07 -16.15 6.41
N LYS A 12 11.25 -16.60 6.85
CA LYS A 12 11.99 -17.65 6.16
C LYS A 12 11.21 -18.96 6.06
N ALA A 13 10.57 -19.40 7.16
CA ALA A 13 9.75 -20.61 7.19
C ALA A 13 8.45 -20.51 6.34
N ARG A 14 8.00 -19.30 6.04
CA ARG A 14 6.79 -19.02 5.24
C ARG A 14 7.11 -18.49 3.84
N THR A 15 8.33 -18.65 3.39
CA THR A 15 8.77 -18.37 2.01
C THR A 15 9.10 -19.69 1.32
N VAL A 16 8.62 -19.84 0.09
CA VAL A 16 8.94 -21.02 -0.74
C VAL A 16 10.28 -20.78 -1.41
N PHE A 17 11.26 -21.68 -1.16
CA PHE A 17 12.58 -21.59 -1.79
C PHE A 17 12.82 -22.75 -2.78
N PRO A 18 13.54 -22.50 -3.90
CA PRO A 18 14.02 -21.19 -4.33
C PRO A 18 12.85 -20.25 -4.65
N LEU A 19 12.91 -19.01 -4.14
CA LEU A 19 11.84 -18.03 -4.35
C LEU A 19 11.90 -17.49 -5.76
N SER A 20 10.78 -17.53 -6.47
CA SER A 20 10.65 -16.88 -7.78
C SER A 20 10.68 -15.36 -7.61
N TYR A 21 11.59 -14.70 -8.31
CA TYR A 21 11.71 -13.26 -8.41
C TYR A 21 11.64 -12.86 -9.88
N ILE A 22 10.63 -12.10 -10.24
CA ILE A 22 10.38 -11.63 -11.61
C ILE A 22 10.67 -10.13 -11.64
N LYS A 23 11.61 -9.70 -12.45
CA LYS A 23 11.92 -8.29 -12.66
C LYS A 23 11.79 -7.94 -14.13
N ASP A 24 10.89 -6.98 -14.44
CA ASP A 24 10.62 -6.52 -15.80
C ASP A 24 10.39 -7.70 -16.78
N GLY A 25 9.65 -8.72 -16.32
CA GLY A 25 9.35 -9.94 -17.07
C GLY A 25 10.45 -11.01 -17.07
N GLU A 26 11.65 -10.72 -16.55
CA GLU A 26 12.73 -11.70 -16.44
C GLU A 26 12.68 -12.45 -15.10
N GLN A 27 12.59 -13.78 -15.18
CA GLN A 27 12.53 -14.64 -14.00
C GLN A 27 13.94 -14.97 -13.47
N GLN A 28 14.11 -14.79 -12.18
CA GLN A 28 15.29 -15.18 -11.40
C GLN A 28 14.84 -15.98 -10.18
N PHE A 29 15.79 -16.60 -9.47
CA PHE A 29 15.50 -17.37 -8.27
C PHE A 29 16.39 -16.93 -7.12
N ILE A 30 15.76 -16.72 -5.96
CA ILE A 30 16.46 -16.41 -4.71
C ILE A 30 16.55 -17.68 -3.89
N GLU A 31 17.79 -18.15 -3.67
CA GLU A 31 18.06 -19.29 -2.82
C GLU A 31 17.88 -18.92 -1.33
N GLU A 32 17.49 -19.88 -0.50
CA GLU A 32 17.25 -19.67 0.92
C GLU A 32 18.43 -19.01 1.66
N LYS A 33 19.67 -19.37 1.30
CA LYS A 33 20.89 -18.80 1.90
C LYS A 33 21.13 -17.32 1.55
N ASN A 34 20.50 -16.84 0.45
CA ASN A 34 20.60 -15.47 -0.05
C ASN A 34 19.38 -14.62 0.35
N TRP A 35 18.43 -15.21 1.08
CA TRP A 35 17.26 -14.49 1.56
C TRP A 35 17.64 -13.51 2.66
N GLU A 36 17.32 -12.26 2.47
CA GLU A 36 17.42 -11.22 3.48
C GLU A 36 16.03 -10.92 4.05
N HIS A 37 15.99 -10.63 5.36
CA HIS A 37 14.75 -10.31 6.05
C HIS A 37 14.13 -9.02 5.50
N ASP A 38 13.00 -9.13 4.84
CA ASP A 38 12.23 -8.00 4.33
C ASP A 38 11.24 -7.52 5.39
N HIS A 39 11.48 -6.33 5.91
CA HIS A 39 10.65 -5.77 6.96
C HIS A 39 9.29 -5.27 6.49
N LEU A 40 9.06 -5.20 5.17
CA LEU A 40 7.84 -4.64 4.59
C LEU A 40 7.52 -3.26 5.23
N PHE A 41 6.42 -3.20 5.98
CA PHE A 41 5.93 -1.98 6.64
C PHE A 41 6.34 -1.86 8.13
N THR A 42 6.96 -2.89 8.72
CA THR A 42 7.17 -2.94 10.19
C THR A 42 8.19 -1.95 10.72
N LYS A 43 8.97 -1.32 9.85
CA LYS A 43 9.90 -0.23 10.21
C LYS A 43 9.34 1.17 9.96
N GLU A 44 8.16 1.26 9.37
CA GLU A 44 7.52 2.54 9.09
C GLU A 44 6.67 3.01 10.27
N ASN A 45 6.67 4.31 10.53
CA ASN A 45 5.81 4.89 11.56
C ASN A 45 4.32 4.84 11.16
N TYR A 46 4.05 4.90 9.86
CA TYR A 46 2.74 4.73 9.25
C TYR A 46 2.91 4.24 7.81
N TYR A 47 1.88 3.66 7.26
CA TYR A 47 1.80 3.32 5.83
C TYR A 47 0.41 3.67 5.31
N THR A 48 0.34 3.97 4.01
CA THR A 48 -0.90 4.32 3.34
C THR A 48 -1.37 3.12 2.55
N LEU A 49 -2.59 2.68 2.83
CA LEU A 49 -3.29 1.64 2.07
C LEU A 49 -4.20 2.30 1.05
N LEU A 50 -4.19 1.76 -0.17
CA LEU A 50 -5.16 2.08 -1.21
C LEU A 50 -6.22 0.99 -1.27
N TYR A 51 -7.46 1.38 -1.51
CA TYR A 51 -8.58 0.48 -1.75
C TYR A 51 -9.41 1.04 -2.88
N ASP A 52 -9.91 0.18 -3.76
CA ASP A 52 -10.84 0.58 -4.81
C ASP A 52 -12.21 0.94 -4.25
N LYS A 53 -12.61 0.29 -3.15
CA LYS A 53 -13.91 0.46 -2.51
C LYS A 53 -13.80 0.30 -0.99
N GLU A 54 -14.72 0.91 -0.28
CA GLU A 54 -14.81 0.81 1.19
C GLU A 54 -14.98 -0.65 1.67
N GLU A 55 -15.74 -1.46 0.91
CA GLU A 55 -15.96 -2.87 1.24
C GLU A 55 -14.67 -3.69 1.22
N ASP A 56 -13.68 -3.28 0.42
CA ASP A 56 -12.40 -3.97 0.31
C ASP A 56 -11.55 -3.86 1.59
N MET A 57 -11.86 -2.92 2.46
CA MET A 57 -11.21 -2.80 3.79
C MET A 57 -11.47 -4.02 4.69
N ASP A 58 -12.52 -4.78 4.43
CA ASP A 58 -12.94 -5.96 5.20
C ASP A 58 -12.46 -7.31 4.62
N PHE A 59 -11.58 -7.30 3.61
CA PHE A 59 -11.12 -8.52 2.92
C PHE A 59 -10.51 -9.57 3.86
N GLU A 60 -9.90 -9.17 4.98
CA GLU A 60 -9.33 -10.08 5.98
C GLU A 60 -10.34 -11.05 6.56
N LYS A 61 -11.61 -10.70 6.53
CA LYS A 61 -12.71 -11.52 7.04
C LYS A 61 -13.16 -12.61 6.08
N ASN A 62 -12.62 -12.66 4.85
CA ASN A 62 -12.99 -13.67 3.87
C ASN A 62 -12.16 -14.95 4.04
N PRO A 63 -12.73 -16.06 4.62
CA PRO A 63 -11.99 -17.29 4.86
C PRO A 63 -11.71 -18.10 3.60
N SER A 64 -12.34 -17.77 2.46
CA SER A 64 -12.20 -18.49 1.20
C SER A 64 -11.05 -18.01 0.33
N LEU A 65 -10.29 -16.99 0.76
CA LEU A 65 -9.14 -16.52 0.01
C LEU A 65 -7.99 -17.51 0.09
N ASP A 66 -7.52 -17.96 -1.07
CA ASP A 66 -6.37 -18.85 -1.21
C ASP A 66 -5.12 -18.11 -1.75
N THR A 67 -5.30 -16.92 -2.28
CA THR A 67 -4.22 -16.04 -2.77
C THR A 67 -4.42 -14.62 -2.27
N VAL A 68 -3.31 -13.95 -1.97
CA VAL A 68 -3.27 -12.52 -1.62
C VAL A 68 -1.99 -11.96 -2.20
N SER A 69 -2.09 -10.78 -2.80
CA SER A 69 -0.93 -9.98 -3.20
C SER A 69 -0.83 -8.74 -2.31
N VAL A 70 0.38 -8.41 -1.90
CA VAL A 70 0.72 -7.16 -1.23
C VAL A 70 1.58 -6.38 -2.19
N GLU A 71 1.15 -5.18 -2.50
CA GLU A 71 1.84 -4.32 -3.44
C GLU A 71 2.47 -3.14 -2.73
N TRP A 72 3.76 -2.90 -2.98
CA TRP A 72 4.45 -1.68 -2.63
C TRP A 72 4.70 -0.84 -3.87
N ILE A 73 4.22 0.39 -3.82
CA ILE A 73 4.38 1.39 -4.88
C ILE A 73 5.41 2.41 -4.40
N TYR A 74 6.55 2.45 -5.06
CA TYR A 74 7.64 3.38 -4.80
C TYR A 74 7.50 4.58 -5.74
N LEU A 75 7.00 5.68 -5.22
CA LEU A 75 6.69 6.88 -6.00
C LEU A 75 7.95 7.56 -6.57
N ASP A 76 9.05 7.55 -5.80
CA ASP A 76 10.30 8.20 -6.20
C ASP A 76 11.02 7.48 -7.34
N THR A 77 10.97 6.14 -7.34
CA THR A 77 11.69 5.31 -8.31
C THR A 77 10.80 4.82 -9.45
N HIS A 78 9.50 5.12 -9.38
CA HIS A 78 8.49 4.64 -10.33
C HIS A 78 8.49 3.10 -10.45
N GLU A 79 8.63 2.41 -9.32
CA GLU A 79 8.63 0.95 -9.24
C GLU A 79 7.47 0.43 -8.42
N ILE A 80 6.97 -0.73 -8.82
CA ILE A 80 5.99 -1.52 -8.06
C ILE A 80 6.63 -2.84 -7.71
N ARG A 81 6.50 -3.26 -6.46
CA ARG A 81 6.91 -4.58 -5.99
C ARG A 81 5.73 -5.31 -5.39
N GLN A 82 5.37 -6.45 -5.97
CA GLN A 82 4.26 -7.30 -5.56
C GLN A 82 4.78 -8.56 -4.88
N TYR A 83 4.23 -8.86 -3.72
CA TYR A 83 4.50 -10.07 -2.94
C TYR A 83 3.29 -10.98 -3.03
N HIS A 84 3.43 -12.09 -3.76
CA HIS A 84 2.32 -13.03 -3.98
C HIS A 84 2.33 -14.14 -2.94
N PHE A 85 1.30 -14.16 -2.13
CA PHE A 85 1.09 -15.18 -1.12
C PHE A 85 0.02 -16.18 -1.56
N GLN A 86 0.26 -17.45 -1.29
CA GLN A 86 -0.71 -18.53 -1.51
C GLN A 86 -0.91 -19.31 -0.23
N ARG A 87 -2.12 -19.82 -0.01
CA ARG A 87 -2.41 -20.71 1.11
C ARG A 87 -2.00 -22.14 0.74
N LYS A 88 -0.97 -22.66 1.43
CA LYS A 88 -0.47 -24.05 1.28
C LYS A 88 -0.61 -24.77 2.61
N ASN A 89 -1.39 -25.86 2.64
CA ASN A 89 -1.65 -26.63 3.87
C ASN A 89 -2.18 -25.75 5.02
N GLY A 90 -3.07 -24.82 4.72
CA GLY A 90 -3.66 -23.88 5.68
C GLY A 90 -2.76 -22.71 6.09
N LEU A 91 -1.56 -22.60 5.54
CA LEU A 91 -0.58 -21.60 5.88
C LEU A 91 -0.34 -20.64 4.70
N TRP A 92 -0.28 -19.36 4.98
CA TRP A 92 0.13 -18.37 3.99
C TRP A 92 1.63 -18.46 3.72
N MET A 93 2.01 -18.67 2.46
CA MET A 93 3.39 -18.80 1.99
C MET A 93 3.67 -17.78 0.91
N LEU A 94 4.77 -17.05 1.01
CA LEU A 94 5.28 -16.24 -0.09
C LEU A 94 5.79 -17.17 -1.19
N THR A 95 5.31 -17.01 -2.40
CA THR A 95 5.66 -17.87 -3.54
C THR A 95 6.39 -17.14 -4.65
N THR A 96 6.15 -15.83 -4.79
CA THR A 96 6.73 -15.02 -5.85
C THR A 96 6.86 -13.57 -5.39
N ILE A 97 7.92 -12.91 -5.79
CA ILE A 97 8.03 -11.45 -5.78
C ILE A 97 8.10 -11.01 -7.24
N GLU A 98 7.30 -10.03 -7.60
CA GLU A 98 7.33 -9.41 -8.92
C GLU A 98 7.66 -7.93 -8.77
N GLN A 99 8.53 -7.41 -9.63
CA GLN A 99 8.92 -6.00 -9.67
C GLN A 99 8.85 -5.50 -11.11
N HIS A 100 8.15 -4.39 -11.30
CA HIS A 100 7.97 -3.76 -12.61
C HIS A 100 7.84 -2.24 -12.47
N SER A 101 7.83 -1.53 -13.59
CA SER A 101 7.63 -0.08 -13.61
C SER A 101 6.18 0.30 -13.30
N THR A 102 5.97 1.45 -12.67
CA THR A 102 4.63 2.06 -12.53
C THR A 102 3.99 2.38 -13.86
N LEU A 103 4.78 2.58 -14.93
CA LEU A 103 4.30 2.83 -16.30
C LEU A 103 3.53 1.64 -16.90
N GLU A 104 3.65 0.46 -16.30
CA GLU A 104 2.92 -0.74 -16.72
C GLU A 104 1.65 -0.98 -15.88
N ALA A 105 1.42 -0.15 -14.85
CA ALA A 105 0.27 -0.29 -13.98
C ALA A 105 -1.01 0.21 -14.65
N PRO A 106 -2.15 -0.48 -14.46
CA PRO A 106 -3.44 -0.05 -15.00
C PRO A 106 -3.94 1.29 -14.42
N TYR A 107 -3.30 1.77 -13.35
CA TYR A 107 -3.58 3.02 -12.64
C TYR A 107 -2.41 4.02 -12.71
N GLU A 108 -1.58 3.95 -13.76
CA GLU A 108 -0.43 4.86 -13.98
C GLU A 108 -0.85 6.34 -13.89
N ASP A 109 -1.93 6.73 -14.60
CA ASP A 109 -2.45 8.10 -14.59
C ASP A 109 -2.75 8.61 -13.18
N PHE A 110 -3.31 7.72 -12.32
CA PHE A 110 -3.58 8.05 -10.92
C PHE A 110 -2.28 8.25 -10.14
N LEU A 111 -1.27 7.39 -10.34
CA LEU A 111 0.02 7.51 -9.65
C LEU A 111 0.76 8.79 -10.02
N GLU A 112 0.74 9.16 -11.31
CA GLU A 112 1.32 10.43 -11.78
C GLU A 112 0.58 11.63 -11.18
N PHE A 113 -0.75 11.62 -11.23
CA PHE A 113 -1.57 12.64 -10.58
C PHE A 113 -1.27 12.73 -9.09
N PHE A 114 -1.27 11.59 -8.39
CA PHE A 114 -1.07 11.55 -6.95
C PHE A 114 0.33 12.04 -6.53
N TYR A 115 1.36 11.66 -7.27
CA TYR A 115 2.72 12.14 -7.03
C TYR A 115 2.80 13.68 -7.12
N LYS A 116 2.21 14.26 -8.17
CA LYS A 116 2.11 15.73 -8.30
C LYS A 116 1.30 16.34 -7.16
N PHE A 117 0.15 15.74 -6.85
CA PHE A 117 -0.72 16.21 -5.79
C PHE A 117 -0.05 16.18 -4.41
N ALA A 118 0.75 15.15 -4.12
CA ALA A 118 1.47 15.04 -2.85
C ALA A 118 2.60 16.06 -2.70
N ASN A 119 3.29 16.42 -3.80
CA ASN A 119 4.53 17.19 -3.78
C ASN A 119 4.37 18.67 -4.18
N ASP A 120 3.29 19.05 -4.89
CA ASP A 120 3.08 20.41 -5.40
C ASP A 120 1.86 21.07 -4.76
N SER A 121 2.11 22.06 -3.90
CA SER A 121 1.04 22.79 -3.19
C SER A 121 0.16 23.64 -4.11
N ILE A 122 0.68 24.10 -5.24
CA ILE A 122 -0.10 24.85 -6.24
C ILE A 122 -1.05 23.87 -6.94
N PHE A 123 -0.52 22.75 -7.38
CA PHE A 123 -1.30 21.67 -7.98
C PHE A 123 -2.40 21.16 -7.04
N GLN A 124 -2.10 20.96 -5.74
CA GLN A 124 -3.10 20.61 -4.73
C GLN A 124 -4.24 21.63 -4.69
N ARG A 125 -3.91 22.91 -4.61
CA ARG A 125 -4.90 24.00 -4.53
C ARG A 125 -5.84 24.01 -5.74
N GLU A 126 -5.34 23.69 -6.91
CA GLU A 126 -6.12 23.65 -8.16
C GLU A 126 -7.02 22.41 -8.26
N HIS A 127 -6.64 21.30 -7.58
CA HIS A 127 -7.30 20.01 -7.71
C HIS A 127 -8.12 19.58 -6.49
N VAL A 128 -8.19 20.40 -5.45
CA VAL A 128 -9.12 20.19 -4.33
C VAL A 128 -10.52 20.67 -4.70
N ALA A 129 -11.53 19.82 -4.42
CA ALA A 129 -12.93 20.15 -4.66
C ALA A 129 -13.37 21.43 -3.91
N ARG A 130 -14.28 22.19 -4.51
CA ARG A 130 -14.75 23.47 -3.96
C ARG A 130 -16.28 23.52 -3.90
N PRO A 131 -16.88 23.40 -2.73
CA PRO A 131 -16.28 23.11 -1.41
C PRO A 131 -15.84 21.65 -1.27
N LEU A 132 -14.88 21.38 -0.38
CA LEU A 132 -14.47 20.03 -0.03
C LEU A 132 -15.33 19.52 1.12
N LYS A 133 -15.95 18.36 0.97
CA LYS A 133 -16.64 17.67 2.09
C LYS A 133 -15.59 17.24 3.12
N PHE A 134 -15.84 17.58 4.37
CA PHE A 134 -14.98 17.21 5.50
C PHE A 134 -15.80 16.43 6.51
N VAL A 135 -15.31 15.26 6.89
CA VAL A 135 -15.95 14.35 7.83
C VAL A 135 -14.96 14.05 8.95
N THR A 136 -15.35 14.24 10.18
CA THR A 136 -14.51 13.98 11.36
C THR A 136 -15.38 13.51 12.53
N SER A 137 -14.74 12.96 13.57
CA SER A 137 -15.44 12.71 14.84
C SER A 137 -15.78 14.04 15.51
N ASP A 138 -16.94 14.09 16.15
CA ASP A 138 -17.31 15.25 16.97
C ASP A 138 -16.39 15.32 18.20
N PRO A 139 -15.69 16.44 18.45
CA PRO A 139 -14.81 16.57 19.61
C PRO A 139 -15.56 16.51 20.95
N ASP A 140 -16.87 16.81 20.98
CA ASP A 140 -17.68 16.80 22.17
C ASP A 140 -18.44 15.47 22.37
N ASP A 141 -18.56 14.63 21.34
CA ASP A 141 -19.18 13.31 21.38
C ASP A 141 -18.49 12.33 20.42
N GLU A 142 -17.62 11.49 20.96
CA GLU A 142 -16.82 10.52 20.19
C GLU A 142 -17.63 9.45 19.41
N PHE A 143 -18.94 9.34 19.67
CA PHE A 143 -19.86 8.48 18.92
C PHE A 143 -20.59 9.19 17.79
N GLN A 144 -20.41 10.49 17.64
CA GLN A 144 -21.01 11.27 16.57
C GLN A 144 -19.98 11.65 15.50
N ILE A 145 -20.48 11.74 14.28
CA ILE A 145 -19.72 12.19 13.12
C ILE A 145 -20.17 13.60 12.76
N LEU A 146 -19.22 14.51 12.70
CA LEU A 146 -19.43 15.87 12.22
C LEU A 146 -19.14 15.91 10.71
N GLU A 147 -20.15 16.30 9.94
CA GLU A 147 -19.98 16.58 8.50
C GLU A 147 -20.04 18.09 8.28
N THR A 148 -19.03 18.61 7.61
CA THR A 148 -18.93 20.03 7.23
C THR A 148 -18.23 20.18 5.88
N THR A 149 -17.99 21.41 5.47
CA THR A 149 -17.22 21.70 4.27
C THR A 149 -16.03 22.58 4.60
N LEU A 150 -14.94 22.38 3.86
CA LEU A 150 -13.73 23.21 3.92
C LEU A 150 -13.60 24.04 2.64
N GLU A 151 -13.20 25.29 2.81
CA GLU A 151 -12.69 26.08 1.70
C GLU A 151 -11.25 25.72 1.38
N VAL A 152 -10.81 26.01 0.16
CA VAL A 152 -9.46 25.64 -0.32
C VAL A 152 -8.34 26.13 0.59
N ASP A 153 -8.50 27.31 1.19
CA ASP A 153 -7.49 27.88 2.10
C ASP A 153 -7.38 27.09 3.42
N GLN A 154 -8.48 26.44 3.83
CA GLN A 154 -8.51 25.59 5.02
C GLN A 154 -7.87 24.22 4.77
N TRP A 155 -7.81 23.74 3.51
CA TRP A 155 -7.22 22.47 3.14
C TRP A 155 -5.83 22.27 3.77
N PHE A 156 -4.95 23.29 3.66
CA PHE A 156 -3.58 23.17 4.15
C PHE A 156 -3.47 23.06 5.68
N ALA A 157 -4.51 23.48 6.42
CA ALA A 157 -4.57 23.33 7.87
C ALA A 157 -5.12 21.95 8.30
N PHE A 158 -5.99 21.34 7.51
CA PHE A 158 -6.70 20.12 7.87
C PHE A 158 -6.29 18.89 7.03
N LYS A 159 -5.49 19.08 5.98
CA LYS A 159 -5.09 17.95 5.13
C LYS A 159 -4.34 16.87 5.93
N PRO A 160 -4.57 15.57 5.62
CA PRO A 160 -3.78 14.50 6.20
C PRO A 160 -2.33 14.55 5.72
N LEU A 161 -1.46 13.81 6.39
CA LEU A 161 -0.14 13.52 5.86
C LEU A 161 -0.30 12.65 4.61
N LEU A 162 0.20 13.15 3.49
CA LEU A 162 0.19 12.42 2.23
C LEU A 162 1.47 11.58 2.12
N PRO A 163 1.41 10.35 1.57
CA PRO A 163 2.60 9.57 1.28
C PRO A 163 3.42 10.27 0.18
N LEU A 164 4.70 10.55 0.47
CA LEU A 164 5.60 11.23 -0.47
C LEU A 164 6.47 10.25 -1.25
N HIS A 165 6.77 9.09 -0.66
CA HIS A 165 7.79 8.17 -1.19
C HIS A 165 7.22 6.81 -1.57
N LYS A 166 6.33 6.26 -0.75
CA LYS A 166 5.73 4.94 -1.01
C LYS A 166 4.35 4.78 -0.39
N MET A 167 3.57 3.90 -0.99
CA MET A 167 2.27 3.43 -0.50
C MET A 167 2.09 1.94 -0.80
N THR A 168 1.04 1.32 -0.27
CA THR A 168 0.74 -0.10 -0.48
C THR A 168 -0.71 -0.29 -0.91
N ASN A 169 -0.95 -1.35 -1.64
CA ASN A 169 -2.24 -1.82 -2.07
C ASN A 169 -2.41 -3.31 -1.74
#